data_7fc5b0e36f52e186b91917b4dbf8c632
#
_entry.id   7fc5b0e36f52e186b91917b4dbf8c632
#
_cell.length_a   1.000
_cell.length_b   1.000
_cell.length_c   1.000
_cell.angle_alpha   90.00
_cell.angle_beta   90.00
_cell.angle_gamma   90.00
#
_symmetry.space_group_name_H-M   'P 1'
#
loop_
_entity.id
_entity.type
_entity.pdbx_description
1 polymer ?
#
loop_
_entity_poly.entity_id
_entity_poly.type
_entity_poly.pdbx_seq_one_letter_code
_entity_poly.pdbx_strand_id
1 'polypeptide(L)'
;MTSDSAGASAGTPTNGGTGPPARQQFAVAVDGLHVHADSGRPIVDGVTFNLAAGHLMALIGASGSGKTTTALALLGWANPGTTITAGSIRIAGEPILGRADTDLRRLRSRLVSYVPQDPLHALNPARRVGRQLFEILHAHRRTRDADAVIGRALDRARLPTDRRFLRRYPHQLSGGQRQRVVIAQALLLEPAVVVLDEPTTGLDAVTEHEFLTHLDRLRAETGAAMVYVTHDLAAIAPHADRIAVLRAGAIVEHGGTRTLLRQPRHPYTRHLLDVVPDPHRRASVTTRSTSAAGSPTTPAVPVLQVRGLSVTYRDGHQRLVAADRVDLDLEAGSCRALVGASGSGKTTIGRCVAGLLRPDAGGIALRGVVLAPTARRRAPAQRRAIQIVFQNPAESLNPRRTVGAELARVVRYFDTAAGAPVAQRVGDLLDSVRLPRGLVHRYPGQLSGGEQQRVAIARALAADPDVLVCDEITSALDVSVQATILELLAALRQDLGLTLLFITHDLGVVSAIADQVTLIDHGRVQVTGSTRYLLDESDHPLARRLLAAAPSLSRALAATGRPGPR
;
A
#
# COMPACT_ATOMS: atom_id res chain seq x y z
N MET A 1 98.85 3.08 -18.00
CA MET A 1 98.74 4.23 -17.07
C MET A 1 97.29 4.44 -16.81
N THR A 2 96.93 4.26 -15.54
CA THR A 2 95.69 4.65 -14.81
C THR A 2 94.34 4.24 -15.32
N SER A 3 93.93 3.23 -14.77
CA SER A 3 92.70 2.73 -14.10
C SER A 3 91.77 3.80 -13.57
N ASP A 4 90.50 3.68 -13.81
CA ASP A 4 89.54 4.07 -12.81
C ASP A 4 88.32 3.20 -12.89
N SER A 5 88.01 2.63 -11.71
CA SER A 5 86.87 1.70 -11.44
C SER A 5 85.74 2.51 -10.86
N ALA A 6 84.54 2.43 -11.43
CA ALA A 6 83.31 2.95 -10.85
C ALA A 6 82.40 1.80 -10.47
N GLY A 7 82.15 1.66 -9.16
CA GLY A 7 81.26 0.68 -8.58
C GLY A 7 79.80 1.05 -8.78
N ALA A 8 79.01 0.10 -9.28
CA ALA A 8 77.57 0.18 -9.36
C ALA A 8 76.95 -0.35 -8.06
N SER A 9 76.30 0.50 -7.28
CA SER A 9 75.46 0.11 -6.18
C SER A 9 74.07 -0.35 -6.68
N ALA A 10 73.76 -1.60 -6.44
CA ALA A 10 72.46 -2.18 -6.73
C ALA A 10 71.42 -1.66 -5.70
N GLY A 11 70.49 -0.81 -6.15
CA GLY A 11 69.32 -0.42 -5.38
C GLY A 11 68.26 -1.52 -5.41
N THR A 12 67.98 -2.08 -4.27
CA THR A 12 66.90 -3.02 -4.05
C THR A 12 65.54 -2.34 -4.26
N PRO A 13 64.57 -2.88 -5.06
CA PRO A 13 63.24 -2.32 -5.14
C PRO A 13 62.48 -2.64 -3.85
N THR A 14 62.13 -1.61 -3.07
CA THR A 14 61.19 -1.70 -1.96
C THR A 14 59.80 -2.11 -2.50
N ASN A 15 59.43 -3.32 -2.17
CA ASN A 15 58.11 -3.91 -2.45
C ASN A 15 57.05 -3.12 -1.66
N GLY A 16 56.34 -2.18 -2.33
CA GLY A 16 55.20 -1.47 -1.79
C GLY A 16 54.08 -2.46 -1.53
N GLY A 17 53.96 -2.87 -0.28
CA GLY A 17 52.84 -3.75 0.16
C GLY A 17 51.50 -3.08 -0.12
N THR A 18 50.79 -3.59 -1.13
CA THR A 18 49.35 -3.35 -1.28
C THR A 18 48.68 -4.05 -0.13
N GLY A 19 48.37 -3.29 0.93
CA GLY A 19 47.46 -3.76 1.98
C GLY A 19 46.15 -4.27 1.36
N PRO A 20 45.48 -5.25 1.98
CA PRO A 20 44.23 -5.74 1.46
C PRO A 20 43.25 -4.57 1.32
N PRO A 21 42.43 -4.51 0.23
CA PRO A 21 41.48 -3.44 0.04
C PRO A 21 40.61 -3.33 1.29
N ALA A 22 40.48 -2.11 1.80
CA ALA A 22 39.65 -1.82 2.98
C ALA A 22 38.30 -2.51 2.78
N ARG A 23 37.99 -3.48 3.63
CA ARG A 23 36.69 -4.18 3.60
C ARG A 23 35.62 -3.09 3.72
N GLN A 24 34.87 -2.86 2.65
CA GLN A 24 33.69 -1.98 2.70
C GLN A 24 32.83 -2.44 3.87
N GLN A 25 32.77 -1.63 4.91
CA GLN A 25 32.03 -1.97 6.11
C GLN A 25 30.56 -1.72 5.83
N PHE A 26 29.81 -2.80 5.50
CA PHE A 26 28.38 -2.71 5.27
C PHE A 26 27.66 -2.37 6.58
N ALA A 27 26.64 -1.51 6.50
CA ALA A 27 25.75 -1.24 7.62
C ALA A 27 24.87 -2.46 7.94
N VAL A 28 24.47 -3.21 6.90
CA VAL A 28 23.75 -4.49 7.03
C VAL A 28 24.47 -5.53 6.18
N ALA A 29 24.76 -6.67 6.76
CA ALA A 29 25.22 -7.86 6.05
C ALA A 29 24.39 -9.06 6.51
N VAL A 30 23.71 -9.71 5.59
CA VAL A 30 22.91 -10.94 5.80
C VAL A 30 23.49 -12.01 4.88
N ASP A 31 23.77 -13.18 5.43
CA ASP A 31 24.31 -14.30 4.69
C ASP A 31 23.59 -15.60 5.05
N GLY A 32 22.99 -16.24 4.03
CA GLY A 32 22.32 -17.54 4.14
C GLY A 32 21.24 -17.59 5.23
N LEU A 33 20.42 -16.55 5.38
CA LEU A 33 19.37 -16.51 6.41
C LEU A 33 18.25 -17.51 6.10
N HIS A 34 17.97 -18.40 7.07
CA HIS A 34 16.84 -19.33 7.03
C HIS A 34 15.92 -19.12 8.24
N VAL A 35 14.61 -19.08 7.99
CA VAL A 35 13.58 -19.03 9.03
C VAL A 35 12.49 -20.04 8.69
N HIS A 36 12.16 -20.90 9.64
CA HIS A 36 11.13 -21.92 9.49
C HIS A 36 9.97 -21.68 10.44
N ALA A 37 8.76 -22.05 10.01
CA ALA A 37 7.62 -22.19 10.91
C ALA A 37 7.80 -23.43 11.81
N ASP A 38 7.11 -23.48 12.94
CA ASP A 38 7.13 -24.65 13.85
C ASP A 38 6.65 -25.94 13.15
N SER A 39 5.87 -25.80 12.07
CA SER A 39 5.48 -26.91 11.19
C SER A 39 6.63 -27.45 10.30
N GLY A 40 7.84 -26.87 10.37
CA GLY A 40 8.96 -27.19 9.51
C GLY A 40 8.93 -26.51 8.12
N ARG A 41 7.88 -25.78 7.77
CA ARG A 41 7.78 -25.10 6.47
C ARG A 41 8.75 -23.91 6.42
N PRO A 42 9.58 -23.77 5.36
CA PRO A 42 10.44 -22.61 5.19
C PRO A 42 9.60 -21.36 4.93
N ILE A 43 9.92 -20.26 5.63
CA ILE A 43 9.35 -18.92 5.45
C ILE A 43 10.38 -18.01 4.79
N VAL A 44 11.65 -18.13 5.21
CA VAL A 44 12.81 -17.49 4.59
C VAL A 44 13.82 -18.59 4.28
N ASP A 45 14.35 -18.59 3.06
CA ASP A 45 15.20 -19.66 2.54
C ASP A 45 16.44 -19.10 1.85
N GLY A 46 17.58 -19.09 2.54
CA GLY A 46 18.88 -18.71 2.01
C GLY A 46 19.03 -17.23 1.64
N VAL A 47 18.32 -16.32 2.32
CA VAL A 47 18.38 -14.89 2.00
C VAL A 47 19.76 -14.31 2.29
N THR A 48 20.38 -13.71 1.25
CA THR A 48 21.71 -13.09 1.32
C THR A 48 21.68 -11.72 0.66
N PHE A 49 22.10 -10.67 1.38
CA PHE A 49 22.28 -9.32 0.84
C PHE A 49 23.16 -8.45 1.74
N ASN A 50 23.69 -7.36 1.15
CA ASN A 50 24.49 -6.36 1.83
C ASN A 50 23.96 -4.96 1.52
N LEU A 51 24.02 -4.05 2.52
CA LEU A 51 23.61 -2.67 2.37
C LEU A 51 24.66 -1.73 3.01
N ALA A 52 25.12 -0.74 2.25
CA ALA A 52 26.05 0.27 2.74
C ALA A 52 25.33 1.32 3.64
N ALA A 53 26.08 2.02 4.48
CA ALA A 53 25.56 3.15 5.26
C ALA A 53 25.01 4.24 4.33
N GLY A 54 23.93 4.89 4.75
CA GLY A 54 23.27 5.94 3.99
C GLY A 54 22.52 5.48 2.75
N HIS A 55 22.45 4.17 2.46
CA HIS A 55 21.68 3.63 1.33
C HIS A 55 20.33 3.08 1.78
N LEU A 56 19.36 3.12 0.84
CA LEU A 56 18.05 2.50 1.00
C LEU A 56 17.95 1.26 0.14
N MET A 57 17.63 0.11 0.76
CA MET A 57 17.26 -1.12 0.05
C MET A 57 15.77 -1.38 0.19
N ALA A 58 15.07 -1.53 -0.93
CA ALA A 58 13.68 -1.97 -0.95
C ALA A 58 13.61 -3.50 -1.01
N LEU A 59 12.88 -4.12 -0.07
CA LEU A 59 12.50 -5.53 -0.10
C LEU A 59 11.10 -5.64 -0.69
N ILE A 60 10.97 -6.21 -1.88
CA ILE A 60 9.73 -6.23 -2.66
C ILE A 60 9.29 -7.68 -2.90
N GLY A 61 7.99 -7.91 -3.00
CA GLY A 61 7.42 -9.23 -3.32
C GLY A 61 5.96 -9.33 -2.88
N ALA A 62 5.29 -10.41 -3.28
CA ALA A 62 3.91 -10.67 -2.89
C ALA A 62 3.73 -10.84 -1.38
N SER A 63 2.48 -10.74 -0.90
CA SER A 63 2.14 -11.05 0.50
C SER A 63 2.56 -12.49 0.83
N GLY A 64 3.14 -12.69 2.02
CA GLY A 64 3.67 -14.00 2.43
C GLY A 64 4.99 -14.43 1.78
N SER A 65 5.69 -13.57 1.01
CA SER A 65 7.00 -13.91 0.44
C SER A 65 8.18 -13.89 1.43
N GLY A 66 7.96 -13.58 2.72
CA GLY A 66 9.00 -13.58 3.74
C GLY A 66 9.62 -12.22 4.05
N LYS A 67 9.14 -11.11 3.45
CA LYS A 67 9.69 -9.74 3.62
C LYS A 67 9.74 -9.30 5.09
N THR A 68 8.58 -9.25 5.75
CA THR A 68 8.45 -8.88 7.17
C THR A 68 9.27 -9.80 8.07
N THR A 69 9.29 -11.12 7.79
CA THR A 69 10.10 -12.09 8.54
C THR A 69 11.59 -11.80 8.39
N THR A 70 12.05 -11.50 7.17
CA THR A 70 13.44 -11.07 6.92
C THR A 70 13.76 -9.76 7.64
N ALA A 71 12.86 -8.78 7.59
CA ALA A 71 13.01 -7.49 8.27
C ALA A 71 13.12 -7.64 9.79
N LEU A 72 12.28 -8.48 10.41
CA LEU A 72 12.32 -8.75 11.86
C LEU A 72 13.58 -9.53 12.28
N ALA A 73 14.08 -10.41 11.40
CA ALA A 73 15.31 -11.13 11.68
C ALA A 73 16.53 -10.19 11.82
N LEU A 74 16.52 -9.00 11.17
CA LEU A 74 17.57 -7.98 11.35
C LEU A 74 17.62 -7.44 12.79
N LEU A 75 16.52 -7.55 13.55
CA LEU A 75 16.46 -7.22 14.97
C LEU A 75 16.82 -8.42 15.88
N GLY A 76 17.18 -9.57 15.30
CA GLY A 76 17.31 -10.83 16.04
C GLY A 76 15.96 -11.30 16.61
N TRP A 77 14.85 -11.04 15.88
CA TRP A 77 13.50 -11.41 16.30
C TRP A 77 12.87 -12.37 15.29
N ALA A 78 12.26 -13.42 15.81
CA ALA A 78 11.39 -14.32 15.06
C ALA A 78 9.96 -14.18 15.59
N ASN A 79 8.96 -14.16 14.68
CA ASN A 79 7.56 -14.13 15.07
C ASN A 79 7.19 -15.39 15.88
N PRO A 80 6.22 -15.32 16.79
CA PRO A 80 5.68 -16.51 17.45
C PRO A 80 5.28 -17.58 16.42
N GLY A 81 5.67 -18.81 16.66
CA GLY A 81 5.45 -19.91 15.71
C GLY A 81 6.51 -20.01 14.60
N THR A 82 7.63 -19.26 14.72
CA THR A 82 8.75 -19.32 13.76
C THR A 82 10.09 -19.31 14.47
N THR A 83 11.12 -19.89 13.84
CA THR A 83 12.49 -19.98 14.38
C THR A 83 13.52 -19.65 13.31
N ILE A 84 14.53 -18.83 13.64
CA ILE A 84 15.71 -18.60 12.80
C ILE A 84 16.61 -19.82 12.94
N THR A 85 16.78 -20.60 11.87
CA THR A 85 17.44 -21.91 11.92
C THR A 85 18.88 -21.89 11.41
N ALA A 86 19.23 -20.94 10.52
CA ALA A 86 20.59 -20.83 9.98
C ALA A 86 20.87 -19.41 9.46
N GLY A 87 22.13 -19.15 9.15
CA GLY A 87 22.62 -17.92 8.56
C GLY A 87 23.33 -17.00 9.53
N SER A 88 23.77 -15.85 9.03
CA SER A 88 24.39 -14.81 9.85
C SER A 88 23.82 -13.43 9.51
N ILE A 89 23.72 -12.58 10.54
CA ILE A 89 23.30 -11.18 10.40
C ILE A 89 24.30 -10.31 11.16
N ARG A 90 24.84 -9.30 10.48
CA ARG A 90 25.68 -8.26 11.10
C ARG A 90 25.08 -6.89 10.84
N ILE A 91 24.98 -6.08 11.87
CA ILE A 91 24.55 -4.67 11.81
C ILE A 91 25.73 -3.79 12.28
N ALA A 92 26.20 -2.89 11.41
CA ALA A 92 27.39 -2.09 11.66
C ALA A 92 28.60 -2.93 12.16
N GLY A 93 28.78 -4.12 11.58
CA GLY A 93 29.81 -5.07 11.96
C GLY A 93 29.49 -5.97 13.15
N GLU A 94 28.51 -5.63 14.00
CA GLU A 94 28.10 -6.40 15.18
C GLU A 94 27.21 -7.60 14.79
N PRO A 95 27.54 -8.82 15.25
CA PRO A 95 26.69 -10.00 15.02
C PRO A 95 25.40 -9.88 15.84
N ILE A 96 24.27 -10.22 15.22
CA ILE A 96 22.92 -10.14 15.83
C ILE A 96 22.45 -11.50 16.30
N LEU A 97 22.60 -12.54 15.48
CA LEU A 97 22.12 -13.88 15.81
C LEU A 97 22.98 -14.54 16.88
N GLY A 98 22.36 -15.41 17.70
CA GLY A 98 23.04 -16.15 18.78
C GLY A 98 23.27 -15.33 20.05
N ARG A 99 22.79 -14.08 20.14
CA ARG A 99 22.89 -13.26 21.36
C ARG A 99 21.72 -13.52 22.32
N ALA A 100 21.97 -13.36 23.61
CA ALA A 100 20.93 -13.36 24.62
C ALA A 100 19.97 -12.16 24.42
N ASP A 101 18.68 -12.30 24.79
CA ASP A 101 17.68 -11.24 24.62
C ASP A 101 18.04 -9.96 25.39
N THR A 102 18.72 -10.07 26.53
CA THR A 102 19.24 -8.94 27.30
C THR A 102 20.23 -8.09 26.50
N ASP A 103 21.10 -8.72 25.69
CA ASP A 103 22.07 -8.04 24.86
C ASP A 103 21.40 -7.47 23.60
N LEU A 104 20.48 -8.21 22.99
CA LEU A 104 19.67 -7.71 21.87
C LEU A 104 18.85 -6.48 22.27
N ARG A 105 18.30 -6.40 23.46
CA ARG A 105 17.59 -5.20 23.96
C ARG A 105 18.49 -3.98 24.03
N ARG A 106 19.79 -4.14 24.34
CA ARG A 106 20.76 -3.03 24.35
C ARG A 106 21.13 -2.56 22.94
N LEU A 107 21.11 -3.49 21.97
CA LEU A 107 21.46 -3.19 20.56
C LEU A 107 20.26 -2.61 19.79
N ARG A 108 19.06 -3.11 20.07
CA ARG A 108 17.82 -2.58 19.50
C ARG A 108 17.66 -1.10 19.87
N SER A 109 17.15 -0.30 18.95
CA SER A 109 17.07 1.17 18.98
C SER A 109 18.41 1.92 18.92
N ARG A 110 19.54 1.28 19.26
CA ARG A 110 20.87 1.89 19.15
C ARG A 110 21.59 1.54 17.85
N LEU A 111 21.58 0.27 17.43
CA LEU A 111 22.15 -0.17 16.16
C LEU A 111 21.07 -0.32 15.07
N VAL A 112 19.93 -0.92 15.45
CA VAL A 112 18.83 -1.16 14.53
C VAL A 112 17.51 -0.78 15.20
N SER A 113 16.69 -0.01 14.50
CA SER A 113 15.34 0.34 14.91
C SER A 113 14.31 -0.17 13.90
N TYR A 114 13.06 -0.25 14.32
CA TYR A 114 11.96 -0.81 13.53
C TYR A 114 10.74 0.10 13.55
N VAL A 115 10.22 0.37 12.37
CA VAL A 115 8.94 1.07 12.13
C VAL A 115 7.95 0.02 11.62
N PRO A 116 6.95 -0.36 12.41
CA PRO A 116 5.98 -1.38 12.03
C PRO A 116 4.94 -0.86 11.04
N GLN A 117 4.25 -1.78 10.38
CA GLN A 117 3.22 -1.52 9.37
C GLN A 117 2.05 -0.67 9.91
N ASP A 118 1.62 -0.91 11.15
CA ASP A 118 0.51 -0.18 11.76
C ASP A 118 0.97 0.74 12.91
N PRO A 119 0.96 2.07 12.70
CA PRO A 119 1.29 3.03 13.74
C PRO A 119 0.35 3.00 14.94
N LEU A 120 -0.90 2.53 14.79
CA LEU A 120 -1.85 2.42 15.89
C LEU A 120 -1.42 1.35 16.90
N HIS A 121 -0.89 0.24 16.40
CA HIS A 121 -0.38 -0.84 17.26
C HIS A 121 1.02 -0.54 17.82
N ALA A 122 1.77 0.39 17.20
CA ALA A 122 3.09 0.81 17.66
C ALA A 122 3.04 1.75 18.87
N LEU A 123 2.00 2.58 18.96
CA LEU A 123 1.83 3.57 20.02
C LEU A 123 0.89 3.06 21.11
N ASN A 124 1.29 3.19 22.37
CA ASN A 124 0.42 2.87 23.49
C ASN A 124 -0.69 3.92 23.61
N PRO A 125 -2.00 3.56 23.39
CA PRO A 125 -3.10 4.51 23.36
C PRO A 125 -3.37 5.18 24.72
N ALA A 126 -2.96 4.55 25.82
CA ALA A 126 -3.13 5.05 27.18
C ALA A 126 -2.00 5.98 27.66
N ARG A 127 -0.96 6.18 26.83
CA ARG A 127 0.19 7.01 27.19
C ARG A 127 0.34 8.22 26.27
N ARG A 128 0.76 9.35 26.85
CA ARG A 128 1.05 10.57 26.10
C ARG A 128 2.29 10.41 25.24
N VAL A 129 2.35 11.09 24.10
CA VAL A 129 3.45 11.04 23.14
C VAL A 129 4.81 11.29 23.82
N GLY A 130 4.95 12.37 24.58
CA GLY A 130 6.21 12.71 25.27
C GLY A 130 6.64 11.65 26.28
N ARG A 131 5.70 10.99 26.95
CA ARG A 131 6.01 9.90 27.88
C ARG A 131 6.59 8.69 27.17
N GLN A 132 6.03 8.32 26.04
CA GLN A 132 6.50 7.17 25.24
C GLN A 132 7.92 7.42 24.71
N LEU A 133 8.22 8.61 24.21
CA LEU A 133 9.57 9.01 23.77
C LEU A 133 10.57 8.98 24.94
N PHE A 134 10.19 9.53 26.11
CA PHE A 134 11.03 9.53 27.28
C PHE A 134 11.35 8.10 27.79
N GLU A 135 10.39 7.17 27.73
CA GLU A 135 10.58 5.79 28.16
C GLU A 135 11.65 5.05 27.36
N ILE A 136 11.76 5.34 26.05
CA ILE A 136 12.84 4.78 25.23
C ILE A 136 14.21 5.28 25.74
N LEU A 137 14.35 6.58 25.98
CA LEU A 137 15.59 7.16 26.51
C LEU A 137 15.92 6.60 27.90
N HIS A 138 14.91 6.46 28.76
CA HIS A 138 15.07 5.90 30.10
C HIS A 138 15.54 4.45 30.05
N ALA A 139 14.94 3.61 29.19
CA ALA A 139 15.34 2.22 29.01
C ALA A 139 16.80 2.05 28.58
N HIS A 140 17.33 3.03 27.80
CA HIS A 140 18.72 3.08 27.35
C HIS A 140 19.64 3.95 28.22
N ARG A 141 19.17 4.39 29.41
CA ARG A 141 19.92 5.25 30.37
C ARG A 141 20.43 6.55 29.76
N ARG A 142 19.71 7.10 28.76
CA ARG A 142 19.99 8.38 28.10
C ARG A 142 19.01 9.47 28.50
N THR A 143 18.90 9.72 29.80
CA THR A 143 17.95 10.73 30.35
C THR A 143 18.55 12.12 30.54
N ARG A 144 19.90 12.24 30.53
CA ARG A 144 20.57 13.55 30.51
C ARG A 144 20.21 14.22 29.19
N ASP A 145 19.71 15.42 29.17
CA ASP A 145 19.25 16.17 27.98
C ASP A 145 18.08 15.53 27.21
N ALA A 146 17.21 14.74 27.88
CA ALA A 146 16.09 14.04 27.24
C ALA A 146 15.18 14.97 26.43
N ASP A 147 14.86 16.17 26.95
CA ASP A 147 14.01 17.15 26.26
C ASP A 147 14.64 17.63 24.94
N ALA A 148 15.95 17.86 24.93
CA ALA A 148 16.67 18.26 23.71
C ALA A 148 16.73 17.12 22.68
N VAL A 149 16.94 15.87 23.13
CA VAL A 149 16.94 14.69 22.25
C VAL A 149 15.55 14.46 21.65
N ILE A 150 14.50 14.53 22.46
CA ILE A 150 13.10 14.41 22.02
C ILE A 150 12.77 15.54 21.04
N GLY A 151 13.17 16.78 21.36
CA GLY A 151 12.94 17.93 20.49
C GLY A 151 13.54 17.72 19.10
N ARG A 152 14.83 17.30 19.02
CA ARG A 152 15.49 16.99 17.73
C ARG A 152 14.79 15.86 16.97
N ALA A 153 14.39 14.78 17.65
CA ALA A 153 13.72 13.66 17.00
C ALA A 153 12.35 14.06 16.42
N LEU A 154 11.58 14.90 17.14
CA LEU A 154 10.31 15.44 16.66
C LEU A 154 10.51 16.42 15.50
N ASP A 155 11.49 17.29 15.57
CA ASP A 155 11.83 18.25 14.50
C ASP A 155 12.22 17.51 13.22
N ARG A 156 13.12 16.52 13.30
CA ARG A 156 13.45 15.62 12.20
C ARG A 156 12.22 14.93 11.61
N ALA A 157 11.25 14.54 12.45
CA ALA A 157 9.99 13.95 12.00
C ALA A 157 8.93 14.99 11.55
N ARG A 158 9.29 16.30 11.49
CA ARG A 158 8.39 17.42 11.17
C ARG A 158 7.13 17.44 12.02
N LEU A 159 7.32 17.27 13.32
CA LEU A 159 6.27 17.36 14.34
C LEU A 159 6.52 18.57 15.24
N PRO A 160 5.43 19.14 15.82
CA PRO A 160 5.58 20.19 16.83
C PRO A 160 6.40 19.70 18.03
N THR A 161 7.32 20.55 18.52
CA THR A 161 8.19 20.23 19.65
C THR A 161 7.67 20.78 20.97
N ASP A 162 6.52 21.48 20.94
CA ASP A 162 5.93 22.16 22.09
C ASP A 162 5.32 21.18 23.11
N ARG A 163 5.22 21.64 24.36
CA ARG A 163 4.63 20.84 25.46
C ARG A 163 3.18 20.44 25.21
N ARG A 164 2.42 21.21 24.44
CA ARG A 164 1.02 20.89 24.13
C ARG A 164 0.94 19.65 23.26
N PHE A 165 1.81 19.53 22.24
CA PHE A 165 1.90 18.34 21.39
C PHE A 165 2.35 17.12 22.20
N LEU A 166 3.39 17.23 23.02
CA LEU A 166 3.91 16.16 23.87
C LEU A 166 2.88 15.60 24.87
N ARG A 167 1.90 16.42 25.28
CA ARG A 167 0.80 16.02 26.19
C ARG A 167 -0.35 15.30 25.50
N ARG A 168 -0.38 15.26 24.15
CA ARG A 168 -1.44 14.55 23.40
C ARG A 168 -1.30 13.05 23.55
N TYR A 169 -2.44 12.37 23.44
CA TYR A 169 -2.53 10.92 23.32
C TYR A 169 -2.57 10.52 21.84
N PRO A 170 -2.21 9.28 21.47
CA PRO A 170 -2.23 8.81 20.07
C PRO A 170 -3.57 9.02 19.34
N HIS A 171 -4.70 8.84 20.04
CA HIS A 171 -6.04 9.04 19.46
C HIS A 171 -6.34 10.52 19.13
N GLN A 172 -5.59 11.47 19.67
CA GLN A 172 -5.71 12.91 19.38
C GLN A 172 -4.84 13.38 18.22
N LEU A 173 -4.12 12.45 17.56
CA LEU A 173 -3.25 12.70 16.43
C LEU A 173 -3.91 12.25 15.13
N SER A 174 -3.63 12.95 14.01
CA SER A 174 -3.96 12.44 12.68
C SER A 174 -3.15 11.18 12.34
N GLY A 175 -3.57 10.40 11.34
CA GLY A 175 -2.83 9.21 10.88
C GLY A 175 -1.37 9.53 10.55
N GLY A 176 -1.12 10.56 9.75
CA GLY A 176 0.24 10.98 9.41
C GLY A 176 1.04 11.50 10.61
N GLN A 177 0.40 12.17 11.60
CA GLN A 177 1.09 12.56 12.83
C GLN A 177 1.50 11.34 13.66
N ARG A 178 0.63 10.33 13.79
CA ARG A 178 0.96 9.08 14.49
C ARG A 178 2.17 8.39 13.86
N GLN A 179 2.16 8.27 12.55
CA GLN A 179 3.27 7.66 11.80
C GLN A 179 4.58 8.42 12.01
N ARG A 180 4.56 9.75 11.93
CA ARG A 180 5.74 10.59 12.20
C ARG A 180 6.23 10.46 13.65
N VAL A 181 5.35 10.24 14.63
CA VAL A 181 5.75 9.94 16.02
C VAL A 181 6.49 8.60 16.09
N VAL A 182 6.02 7.56 15.38
CA VAL A 182 6.73 6.26 15.33
C VAL A 182 8.10 6.40 14.68
N ILE A 183 8.23 7.22 13.63
CA ILE A 183 9.54 7.55 13.04
C ILE A 183 10.43 8.27 14.05
N ALA A 184 9.90 9.27 14.77
CA ALA A 184 10.65 9.96 15.81
C ALA A 184 11.15 8.98 16.89
N GLN A 185 10.32 8.01 17.30
CA GLN A 185 10.73 6.93 18.21
C GLN A 185 11.88 6.09 17.61
N ALA A 186 11.79 5.72 16.34
CA ALA A 186 12.80 4.91 15.67
C ALA A 186 14.15 5.63 15.54
N LEU A 187 14.13 6.96 15.36
CA LEU A 187 15.33 7.79 15.19
C LEU A 187 15.89 8.35 16.49
N LEU A 188 15.21 8.16 17.62
CA LEU A 188 15.51 8.81 18.90
C LEU A 188 16.95 8.56 19.41
N LEU A 189 17.50 7.38 19.13
CA LEU A 189 18.84 6.95 19.54
C LEU A 189 19.85 6.97 18.39
N GLU A 190 19.49 7.54 17.25
CA GLU A 190 20.35 7.66 16.05
C GLU A 190 20.91 6.29 15.61
N PRO A 191 20.04 5.33 15.24
CA PRO A 191 20.48 4.00 14.88
C PRO A 191 21.26 3.98 13.57
N ALA A 192 22.18 3.01 13.43
CA ALA A 192 22.91 2.79 12.18
C ALA A 192 22.00 2.26 11.05
N VAL A 193 20.94 1.55 11.42
CA VAL A 193 19.98 0.94 10.50
C VAL A 193 18.55 1.19 10.96
N VAL A 194 17.69 1.61 10.04
CA VAL A 194 16.23 1.73 10.24
C VAL A 194 15.53 0.74 9.33
N VAL A 195 14.76 -0.16 9.91
CA VAL A 195 13.89 -1.10 9.19
C VAL A 195 12.47 -0.53 9.17
N LEU A 196 11.91 -0.34 7.99
CA LEU A 196 10.56 0.19 7.79
C LEU A 196 9.70 -0.90 7.12
N ASP A 197 8.70 -1.38 7.82
CA ASP A 197 7.84 -2.46 7.32
C ASP A 197 6.49 -1.89 6.87
N GLU A 198 6.32 -1.75 5.57
CA GLU A 198 5.15 -1.17 4.90
C GLU A 198 4.64 0.14 5.57
N PRO A 199 5.50 1.11 5.82
CA PRO A 199 5.14 2.28 6.65
C PRO A 199 4.12 3.20 5.98
N THR A 200 3.86 3.07 4.68
CA THR A 200 2.92 3.91 3.92
C THR A 200 1.57 3.26 3.67
N THR A 201 1.36 2.03 4.15
CA THR A 201 0.07 1.34 3.99
C THR A 201 -1.09 2.16 4.55
N GLY A 202 -2.12 2.40 3.72
CA GLY A 202 -3.29 3.19 4.08
C GLY A 202 -3.11 4.71 3.99
N LEU A 203 -1.98 5.21 3.50
CA LEU A 203 -1.81 6.61 3.11
C LEU A 203 -2.34 6.84 1.70
N ASP A 204 -2.84 8.05 1.44
CA ASP A 204 -3.11 8.47 0.07
C ASP A 204 -1.81 8.85 -0.66
N ALA A 205 -1.83 8.87 -2.00
CA ALA A 205 -0.65 9.09 -2.83
C ALA A 205 0.12 10.38 -2.52
N VAL A 206 -0.58 11.46 -2.15
CA VAL A 206 0.06 12.75 -1.80
C VAL A 206 0.83 12.61 -0.49
N THR A 207 0.18 12.05 0.52
CA THR A 207 0.78 11.84 1.85
C THR A 207 1.93 10.83 1.77
N GLU A 208 1.80 9.78 0.95
CA GLU A 208 2.86 8.82 0.70
C GLU A 208 4.07 9.46 0.01
N HIS A 209 3.86 10.23 -1.04
CA HIS A 209 4.94 10.96 -1.73
C HIS A 209 5.67 11.93 -0.80
N GLU A 210 4.94 12.70 0.02
CA GLU A 210 5.51 13.58 1.04
C GLU A 210 6.34 12.81 2.07
N PHE A 211 5.86 11.63 2.47
CA PHE A 211 6.53 10.74 3.40
C PHE A 211 7.86 10.23 2.83
N LEU A 212 7.86 9.68 1.62
CA LEU A 212 9.05 9.15 0.96
C LEU A 212 10.09 10.24 0.68
N THR A 213 9.65 11.42 0.23
CA THR A 213 10.53 12.59 0.06
C THR A 213 11.15 13.03 1.41
N HIS A 214 10.39 12.94 2.50
CA HIS A 214 10.90 13.23 3.83
C HIS A 214 11.90 12.17 4.29
N LEU A 215 11.65 10.90 3.99
CA LEU A 215 12.56 9.79 4.31
C LEU A 215 13.94 9.96 3.65
N ASP A 216 14.00 10.45 2.40
CA ASP A 216 15.26 10.76 1.73
C ASP A 216 16.07 11.82 2.48
N ARG A 217 15.41 12.86 3.01
CA ARG A 217 16.08 13.89 3.81
C ARG A 217 16.61 13.32 5.12
N LEU A 218 15.77 12.53 5.83
CA LEU A 218 16.19 11.86 7.06
C LEU A 218 17.42 10.98 6.84
N ARG A 219 17.44 10.23 5.73
CA ARG A 219 18.56 9.39 5.34
C ARG A 219 19.82 10.21 5.10
N ALA A 220 19.71 11.32 4.37
CA ALA A 220 20.84 12.22 4.11
C ALA A 220 21.38 12.90 5.38
N GLU A 221 20.50 13.29 6.31
CA GLU A 221 20.86 13.94 7.57
C GLU A 221 21.48 12.98 8.60
N THR A 222 20.98 11.73 8.66
CA THR A 222 21.41 10.77 9.68
C THR A 222 22.52 9.84 9.23
N GLY A 223 22.70 9.64 7.92
CA GLY A 223 23.59 8.62 7.36
C GLY A 223 23.15 7.18 7.65
N ALA A 224 21.98 6.96 8.23
CA ALA A 224 21.46 5.63 8.55
C ALA A 224 21.17 4.85 7.25
N ALA A 225 21.50 3.56 7.25
CA ALA A 225 21.02 2.65 6.22
C ALA A 225 19.54 2.33 6.45
N MET A 226 18.77 2.21 5.37
CA MET A 226 17.33 1.94 5.48
C MET A 226 16.96 0.67 4.73
N VAL A 227 16.26 -0.24 5.40
CA VAL A 227 15.63 -1.41 4.79
C VAL A 227 14.14 -1.16 4.75
N TYR A 228 13.59 -0.98 3.56
CA TYR A 228 12.19 -0.63 3.34
C TYR A 228 11.43 -1.81 2.74
N VAL A 229 10.52 -2.37 3.49
CA VAL A 229 9.63 -3.43 3.03
C VAL A 229 8.39 -2.81 2.41
N THR A 230 8.05 -3.21 1.20
CA THR A 230 6.82 -2.79 0.53
C THR A 230 6.39 -3.79 -0.55
N HIS A 231 5.16 -3.69 -0.95
CA HIS A 231 4.63 -4.28 -2.18
C HIS A 231 4.49 -3.25 -3.31
N ASP A 232 4.62 -1.94 -3.00
CA ASP A 232 4.53 -0.86 -4.01
C ASP A 232 5.92 -0.51 -4.56
N LEU A 233 6.23 -1.13 -5.70
CA LEU A 233 7.46 -0.88 -6.44
C LEU A 233 7.48 0.51 -7.07
N ALA A 234 6.32 1.02 -7.55
CA ALA A 234 6.26 2.31 -8.22
C ALA A 234 6.53 3.48 -7.26
N ALA A 235 6.04 3.38 -6.02
CA ALA A 235 6.27 4.39 -5.00
C ALA A 235 7.73 4.41 -4.54
N ILE A 236 8.34 3.25 -4.27
CA ILE A 236 9.68 3.19 -3.66
C ILE A 236 10.83 3.31 -4.67
N ALA A 237 10.63 2.96 -5.93
CA ALA A 237 11.69 2.93 -6.94
C ALA A 237 12.45 4.26 -7.11
N PRO A 238 11.83 5.47 -7.05
CA PRO A 238 12.56 6.73 -7.13
C PRO A 238 13.50 6.99 -5.94
N HIS A 239 13.28 6.32 -4.80
CA HIS A 239 13.94 6.56 -3.52
C HIS A 239 14.95 5.47 -3.15
N ALA A 240 14.81 4.27 -3.71
CA ALA A 240 15.66 3.12 -3.41
C ALA A 240 16.95 3.12 -4.23
N ASP A 241 18.10 2.92 -3.58
CA ASP A 241 19.39 2.69 -4.25
C ASP A 241 19.47 1.26 -4.78
N ARG A 242 18.92 0.31 -4.03
CA ARG A 242 18.92 -1.12 -4.36
C ARG A 242 17.54 -1.72 -4.14
N ILE A 243 17.22 -2.71 -4.92
CA ILE A 243 16.01 -3.51 -4.80
C ILE A 243 16.38 -4.98 -4.65
N ALA A 244 15.70 -5.67 -3.74
CA ALA A 244 15.71 -7.13 -3.63
C ALA A 244 14.28 -7.65 -3.78
N VAL A 245 14.06 -8.53 -4.75
CA VAL A 245 12.77 -9.13 -5.07
C VAL A 245 12.68 -10.50 -4.40
N LEU A 246 11.73 -10.64 -3.45
CA LEU A 246 11.48 -11.87 -2.71
C LEU A 246 10.30 -12.64 -3.31
N ARG A 247 10.47 -13.96 -3.46
CA ARG A 247 9.42 -14.89 -3.86
C ARG A 247 9.56 -16.20 -3.07
N ALA A 248 8.49 -16.65 -2.42
CA ALA A 248 8.47 -17.90 -1.67
C ALA A 248 9.66 -18.08 -0.70
N GLY A 249 10.03 -17.03 0.02
CA GLY A 249 11.10 -17.05 1.02
C GLY A 249 12.50 -16.75 0.51
N ALA A 250 12.74 -16.74 -0.80
CA ALA A 250 14.05 -16.52 -1.38
C ALA A 250 14.14 -15.17 -2.14
N ILE A 251 15.35 -14.59 -2.19
CA ILE A 251 15.65 -13.47 -3.09
C ILE A 251 15.86 -14.05 -4.49
N VAL A 252 14.93 -13.79 -5.41
CA VAL A 252 15.00 -14.26 -6.80
C VAL A 252 15.81 -13.33 -7.70
N GLU A 253 15.87 -12.04 -7.34
CA GLU A 253 16.69 -11.05 -8.03
C GLU A 253 17.01 -9.88 -7.09
N HIS A 254 18.24 -9.36 -7.15
CA HIS A 254 18.61 -8.14 -6.44
C HIS A 254 19.65 -7.34 -7.22
N GLY A 255 19.68 -6.03 -7.01
CA GLY A 255 20.63 -5.16 -7.70
C GLY A 255 20.39 -3.68 -7.45
N GLY A 256 21.16 -2.84 -8.15
CA GLY A 256 20.88 -1.40 -8.21
C GLY A 256 19.53 -1.16 -8.88
N THR A 257 18.73 -0.27 -8.32
CA THR A 257 17.36 0.01 -8.77
C THR A 257 17.29 0.28 -10.28
N ARG A 258 18.16 1.14 -10.79
CA ARG A 258 18.21 1.46 -12.22
C ARG A 258 18.41 0.24 -13.13
N THR A 259 19.34 -0.63 -12.75
CA THR A 259 19.66 -1.84 -13.54
C THR A 259 18.50 -2.83 -13.51
N LEU A 260 17.93 -3.06 -12.32
CA LEU A 260 16.83 -4.01 -12.16
C LEU A 260 15.57 -3.55 -12.90
N LEU A 261 15.24 -2.26 -12.90
CA LEU A 261 14.08 -1.74 -13.61
C LEU A 261 14.25 -1.76 -15.13
N ARG A 262 15.47 -1.55 -15.65
CA ARG A 262 15.73 -1.53 -17.10
C ARG A 262 15.97 -2.89 -17.71
N GLN A 263 16.59 -3.79 -16.94
CA GLN A 263 17.03 -5.10 -17.41
C GLN A 263 16.70 -6.20 -16.39
N PRO A 264 15.41 -6.42 -16.08
CA PRO A 264 15.00 -7.48 -15.18
C PRO A 264 15.36 -8.84 -15.79
N ARG A 265 16.09 -9.65 -15.03
CA ARG A 265 16.56 -10.97 -15.49
C ARG A 265 15.57 -12.07 -15.14
N HIS A 266 15.02 -12.03 -13.91
CA HIS A 266 14.13 -13.06 -13.44
C HIS A 266 12.70 -12.89 -13.99
N PRO A 267 12.01 -13.94 -14.45
CA PRO A 267 10.65 -13.86 -15.02
C PRO A 267 9.63 -13.24 -14.04
N TYR A 268 9.75 -13.53 -12.74
CA TYR A 268 8.89 -12.97 -11.73
C TYR A 268 9.06 -11.45 -11.58
N THR A 269 10.30 -10.94 -11.64
CA THR A 269 10.58 -9.50 -11.62
C THR A 269 9.96 -8.81 -12.83
N ARG A 270 10.09 -9.40 -14.04
CA ARG A 270 9.43 -8.90 -15.26
C ARG A 270 7.93 -8.83 -15.09
N HIS A 271 7.33 -9.91 -14.61
CA HIS A 271 5.89 -9.96 -14.34
C HIS A 271 5.46 -8.87 -13.35
N LEU A 272 6.18 -8.67 -12.24
CA LEU A 272 5.87 -7.61 -11.28
C LEU A 272 5.91 -6.22 -11.93
N LEU A 273 6.92 -5.94 -12.77
CA LEU A 273 7.03 -4.66 -13.48
C LEU A 273 5.92 -4.45 -14.52
N ASP A 274 5.46 -5.53 -15.14
CA ASP A 274 4.42 -5.48 -16.16
C ASP A 274 3.03 -5.22 -15.58
N VAL A 275 2.75 -5.76 -14.39
CA VAL A 275 1.42 -5.66 -13.76
C VAL A 275 1.25 -4.44 -12.86
N VAL A 276 2.33 -3.68 -12.58
CA VAL A 276 2.22 -2.43 -11.79
C VAL A 276 1.34 -1.43 -12.55
N PRO A 277 0.22 -0.97 -11.96
CA PRO A 277 -0.56 0.09 -12.56
C PRO A 277 0.25 1.38 -12.65
N ASP A 278 0.22 2.04 -13.81
CA ASP A 278 0.95 3.29 -14.03
C ASP A 278 -0.01 4.31 -14.67
N PRO A 279 -0.19 5.52 -14.11
CA PRO A 279 -1.09 6.51 -14.65
C PRO A 279 -0.71 6.99 -16.06
N HIS A 280 0.57 6.82 -16.46
CA HIS A 280 1.08 7.18 -17.78
C HIS A 280 1.17 5.99 -18.76
N ARG A 281 0.88 4.78 -18.30
CA ARG A 281 0.86 3.56 -19.13
C ARG A 281 -0.58 3.14 -19.34
N ARG A 282 -1.09 3.32 -20.55
CA ARG A 282 -2.42 2.81 -20.89
C ARG A 282 -2.41 1.29 -20.85
N ALA A 283 -3.28 0.71 -20.05
CA ALA A 283 -3.63 -0.67 -20.24
C ALA A 283 -4.25 -0.80 -21.64
N SER A 284 -3.75 -1.72 -22.43
CA SER A 284 -4.36 -2.16 -23.70
C SER A 284 -5.61 -3.03 -23.43
N VAL A 285 -6.37 -2.69 -22.37
CA VAL A 285 -7.73 -3.19 -22.25
C VAL A 285 -8.49 -2.50 -23.36
N THR A 286 -8.67 -3.21 -24.46
CA THR A 286 -9.47 -2.81 -25.59
C THR A 286 -10.90 -2.64 -25.10
N THR A 287 -11.19 -1.50 -24.46
CA THR A 287 -12.54 -1.00 -24.42
C THR A 287 -12.87 -0.76 -25.88
N ARG A 288 -13.60 -1.68 -26.50
CA ARG A 288 -14.37 -1.33 -27.67
C ARG A 288 -15.23 -0.14 -27.24
N SER A 289 -14.71 1.07 -27.41
CA SER A 289 -15.56 2.22 -27.66
C SER A 289 -16.52 1.75 -28.74
N THR A 290 -17.74 1.50 -28.38
CA THR A 290 -18.87 1.55 -29.30
C THR A 290 -19.05 3.03 -29.66
N SER A 291 -18.02 3.61 -30.31
CA SER A 291 -18.21 4.74 -31.18
C SER A 291 -18.74 4.16 -32.50
N ALA A 292 -19.99 3.72 -32.49
CA ALA A 292 -20.79 3.84 -33.68
C ALA A 292 -20.82 5.35 -34.00
N ALA A 293 -20.00 5.74 -34.95
CA ALA A 293 -20.18 6.98 -35.67
C ALA A 293 -21.57 6.88 -36.34
N GLY A 294 -22.56 7.46 -35.72
CA GLY A 294 -23.92 7.43 -36.22
C GLY A 294 -24.85 8.23 -35.30
N SER A 295 -25.14 9.45 -35.71
CA SER A 295 -26.30 10.31 -35.37
C SER A 295 -26.46 10.78 -33.90
N PRO A 296 -26.90 12.01 -33.66
CA PRO A 296 -27.16 12.57 -32.34
C PRO A 296 -28.36 11.84 -31.72
N THR A 297 -28.14 10.75 -31.04
CA THR A 297 -29.13 10.07 -30.24
C THR A 297 -29.35 10.83 -28.95
N THR A 298 -30.60 11.00 -28.58
CA THR A 298 -31.14 11.49 -27.30
C THR A 298 -30.20 11.15 -26.15
N PRO A 299 -29.83 12.07 -25.26
CA PRO A 299 -28.93 11.76 -24.12
C PRO A 299 -29.49 10.60 -23.32
N ALA A 300 -28.76 9.50 -23.28
CA ALA A 300 -29.15 8.29 -22.54
C ALA A 300 -29.33 8.67 -21.06
N VAL A 301 -30.45 8.31 -20.47
CA VAL A 301 -30.70 8.55 -19.04
C VAL A 301 -29.68 7.75 -18.22
N PRO A 302 -28.87 8.42 -17.36
CA PRO A 302 -27.90 7.74 -16.51
C PRO A 302 -28.57 6.66 -15.65
N VAL A 303 -27.90 5.52 -15.46
CA VAL A 303 -28.44 4.42 -14.62
C VAL A 303 -28.50 4.85 -13.15
N LEU A 304 -27.54 5.66 -12.69
CA LEU A 304 -27.53 6.22 -11.34
C LEU A 304 -27.28 7.73 -11.43
N GLN A 305 -28.07 8.48 -10.68
CA GLN A 305 -27.94 9.94 -10.55
C GLN A 305 -27.89 10.31 -9.08
N VAL A 306 -26.94 11.14 -8.72
CA VAL A 306 -26.82 11.77 -7.40
C VAL A 306 -26.96 13.27 -7.59
N ARG A 307 -27.81 13.95 -6.82
CA ARG A 307 -28.07 15.39 -6.95
C ARG A 307 -28.05 16.05 -5.58
N GLY A 308 -27.19 17.08 -5.45
CA GLY A 308 -27.10 17.95 -4.28
C GLY A 308 -26.79 17.19 -2.99
N LEU A 309 -26.11 16.03 -3.05
CA LEU A 309 -25.87 15.15 -1.91
C LEU A 309 -25.00 15.85 -0.85
N SER A 310 -25.53 16.00 0.36
CA SER A 310 -24.79 16.62 1.47
C SER A 310 -24.86 15.76 2.73
N VAL A 311 -23.70 15.64 3.40
CA VAL A 311 -23.54 14.83 4.63
C VAL A 311 -22.61 15.55 5.59
N THR A 312 -23.04 15.70 6.84
CA THR A 312 -22.27 16.30 7.92
C THR A 312 -22.20 15.35 9.12
N TYR A 313 -20.99 15.01 9.53
CA TYR A 313 -20.76 14.30 10.77
C TYR A 313 -20.68 15.31 11.94
N ARG A 314 -21.18 14.91 13.09
CA ARG A 314 -21.08 15.68 14.35
C ARG A 314 -20.22 14.91 15.33
N ASP A 315 -19.12 15.50 15.74
CA ASP A 315 -18.26 14.99 16.80
C ASP A 315 -18.18 16.03 17.93
N GLY A 316 -19.01 15.83 18.95
CA GLY A 316 -19.21 16.81 20.00
C GLY A 316 -19.66 18.18 19.45
N HIS A 317 -18.82 19.19 19.60
CA HIS A 317 -19.09 20.56 19.12
C HIS A 317 -18.58 20.81 17.68
N GLN A 318 -17.82 19.89 17.09
CA GLN A 318 -17.28 20.04 15.74
C GLN A 318 -18.24 19.45 14.70
N ARG A 319 -18.42 20.20 13.60
CA ARG A 319 -19.13 19.74 12.40
C ARG A 319 -18.13 19.47 11.32
N LEU A 320 -18.08 18.23 10.83
CA LEU A 320 -17.26 17.83 9.71
C LEU A 320 -18.16 17.61 8.49
N VAL A 321 -18.07 18.49 7.50
CA VAL A 321 -18.79 18.32 6.24
C VAL A 321 -18.04 17.30 5.40
N ALA A 322 -18.61 16.11 5.23
CA ALA A 322 -18.01 15.01 4.48
C ALA A 322 -18.45 15.00 3.00
N ALA A 323 -19.62 15.54 2.68
CA ALA A 323 -20.08 15.79 1.32
C ALA A 323 -20.88 17.10 1.31
N ASP A 324 -20.66 17.95 0.32
CA ASP A 324 -21.32 19.25 0.15
C ASP A 324 -21.81 19.42 -1.29
N ARG A 325 -23.10 19.25 -1.48
CA ARG A 325 -23.83 19.41 -2.76
C ARG A 325 -23.19 18.64 -3.91
N VAL A 326 -22.89 17.36 -3.67
CA VAL A 326 -22.27 16.48 -4.68
C VAL A 326 -23.29 16.08 -5.73
N ASP A 327 -22.93 16.30 -7.00
CA ASP A 327 -23.63 15.83 -8.19
C ASP A 327 -22.77 14.77 -8.91
N LEU A 328 -23.40 13.66 -9.32
CA LEU A 328 -22.71 12.53 -9.94
C LEU A 328 -23.67 11.77 -10.84
N ASP A 329 -23.27 11.45 -12.06
CA ASP A 329 -24.01 10.60 -12.99
C ASP A 329 -23.20 9.36 -13.37
N LEU A 330 -23.83 8.19 -13.44
CA LEU A 330 -23.24 6.96 -13.96
C LEU A 330 -24.05 6.48 -15.15
N GLU A 331 -23.37 6.29 -16.27
CA GLU A 331 -23.94 5.69 -17.48
C GLU A 331 -23.95 4.16 -17.35
N ALA A 332 -24.94 3.50 -17.98
CA ALA A 332 -25.03 2.05 -17.92
C ALA A 332 -23.78 1.38 -18.52
N GLY A 333 -23.25 0.35 -17.84
CA GLY A 333 -22.06 -0.39 -18.24
C GLY A 333 -20.75 0.41 -18.16
N SER A 334 -20.76 1.65 -17.68
CA SER A 334 -19.56 2.46 -17.51
C SER A 334 -18.91 2.23 -16.14
N CYS A 335 -17.63 2.62 -16.04
CA CYS A 335 -16.89 2.73 -14.79
C CYS A 335 -16.55 4.19 -14.51
N ARG A 336 -17.12 4.75 -13.45
CA ARG A 336 -16.73 6.08 -12.97
C ARG A 336 -15.89 5.95 -11.71
N ALA A 337 -14.68 6.48 -11.76
CA ALA A 337 -13.80 6.59 -10.60
C ALA A 337 -14.12 7.83 -9.79
N LEU A 338 -14.20 7.67 -8.47
CA LEU A 338 -14.30 8.74 -7.48
C LEU A 338 -12.95 8.85 -6.77
N VAL A 339 -12.20 9.92 -7.03
CA VAL A 339 -10.80 10.06 -6.64
C VAL A 339 -10.61 11.28 -5.74
N GLY A 340 -9.70 11.19 -4.78
CA GLY A 340 -9.34 12.29 -3.87
C GLY A 340 -8.50 11.81 -2.70
N ALA A 341 -7.97 12.73 -1.91
CA ALA A 341 -7.20 12.43 -0.72
C ALA A 341 -8.01 11.66 0.34
N SER A 342 -7.32 11.07 1.31
CA SER A 342 -7.97 10.44 2.46
C SER A 342 -8.82 11.48 3.22
N GLY A 343 -10.04 11.10 3.62
CA GLY A 343 -10.97 12.02 4.30
C GLY A 343 -11.70 13.00 3.37
N SER A 344 -11.53 12.96 2.05
CA SER A 344 -12.25 13.85 1.11
C SER A 344 -13.75 13.55 0.94
N GLY A 345 -14.27 12.48 1.55
CA GLY A 345 -15.71 12.15 1.55
C GLY A 345 -16.13 11.02 0.60
N LYS A 346 -15.21 10.39 -0.14
CA LYS A 346 -15.49 9.33 -1.13
C LYS A 346 -16.33 8.17 -0.57
N THR A 347 -15.84 7.54 0.48
CA THR A 347 -16.53 6.42 1.18
C THR A 347 -17.91 6.85 1.69
N THR A 348 -18.06 8.10 2.18
CA THR A 348 -19.35 8.65 2.63
C THR A 348 -20.35 8.69 1.48
N ILE A 349 -19.93 9.17 0.31
CA ILE A 349 -20.77 9.20 -0.91
C ILE A 349 -21.17 7.78 -1.33
N GLY A 350 -20.20 6.85 -1.39
CA GLY A 350 -20.46 5.44 -1.71
C GLY A 350 -21.47 4.79 -0.77
N ARG A 351 -21.36 5.05 0.54
CA ARG A 351 -22.31 4.55 1.55
C ARG A 351 -23.70 5.15 1.41
N CYS A 352 -23.82 6.42 1.02
CA CYS A 352 -25.10 7.04 0.70
C CYS A 352 -25.74 6.40 -0.53
N VAL A 353 -24.95 6.16 -1.61
CA VAL A 353 -25.41 5.47 -2.82
C VAL A 353 -25.94 4.07 -2.48
N ALA A 354 -25.20 3.32 -1.68
CA ALA A 354 -25.63 2.00 -1.20
C ALA A 354 -26.82 2.06 -0.20
N GLY A 355 -27.20 3.25 0.28
CA GLY A 355 -28.27 3.42 1.28
C GLY A 355 -27.90 3.00 2.70
N LEU A 356 -26.61 2.86 2.97
CA LEU A 356 -26.06 2.53 4.31
C LEU A 356 -25.96 3.76 5.20
N LEU A 357 -25.87 4.93 4.60
CA LEU A 357 -25.84 6.23 5.28
C LEU A 357 -26.95 7.13 4.72
N ARG A 358 -27.67 7.77 5.62
CA ARG A 358 -28.69 8.76 5.25
C ARG A 358 -28.02 10.10 4.98
N PRO A 359 -28.21 10.72 3.80
CA PRO A 359 -27.76 12.10 3.56
C PRO A 359 -28.62 13.10 4.34
N ASP A 360 -28.02 14.26 4.65
CA ASP A 360 -28.74 15.39 5.28
C ASP A 360 -29.59 16.14 4.23
N ALA A 361 -29.10 16.23 2.98
CA ALA A 361 -29.80 16.84 1.86
C ALA A 361 -29.44 16.15 0.54
N GLY A 362 -30.22 16.45 -0.50
CA GLY A 362 -30.04 15.89 -1.83
C GLY A 362 -30.77 14.56 -2.04
N GLY A 363 -30.60 13.95 -3.20
CA GLY A 363 -31.29 12.74 -3.59
C GLY A 363 -30.47 11.84 -4.51
N ILE A 364 -30.88 10.57 -4.55
CA ILE A 364 -30.28 9.54 -5.41
C ILE A 364 -31.41 8.94 -6.23
N ALA A 365 -31.25 8.83 -7.54
CA ALA A 365 -32.18 8.17 -8.44
C ALA A 365 -31.51 7.00 -9.15
N LEU A 366 -32.23 5.91 -9.33
CA LEU A 366 -31.83 4.73 -10.11
C LEU A 366 -32.77 4.65 -11.32
N ARG A 367 -32.22 4.69 -12.55
CA ARG A 367 -33.01 4.67 -13.78
C ARG A 367 -34.16 5.70 -13.78
N GLY A 368 -33.89 6.90 -13.27
CA GLY A 368 -34.86 7.99 -13.15
C GLY A 368 -35.81 7.91 -11.95
N VAL A 369 -35.82 6.79 -11.21
CA VAL A 369 -36.68 6.62 -10.01
C VAL A 369 -35.93 7.06 -8.76
N VAL A 370 -36.46 8.03 -8.03
CA VAL A 370 -35.86 8.53 -6.78
C VAL A 370 -35.91 7.43 -5.71
N LEU A 371 -34.76 7.16 -5.11
CA LEU A 371 -34.61 6.14 -4.08
C LEU A 371 -34.90 6.70 -2.68
N ALA A 372 -35.45 5.85 -1.81
CA ALA A 372 -35.49 6.18 -0.40
C ALA A 372 -34.06 6.37 0.16
N PRO A 373 -33.84 7.29 1.11
CA PRO A 373 -32.50 7.66 1.60
C PRO A 373 -31.72 6.50 2.23
N THR A 374 -32.42 5.49 2.76
CA THR A 374 -31.79 4.35 3.42
C THR A 374 -32.25 3.02 2.80
N ALA A 375 -31.36 2.04 2.74
CA ALA A 375 -31.64 0.72 2.19
C ALA A 375 -32.83 0.02 2.87
N ARG A 376 -33.08 0.28 4.16
CA ARG A 376 -34.26 -0.29 4.89
C ARG A 376 -35.59 0.14 4.29
N ARG A 377 -35.65 1.36 3.70
CA ARG A 377 -36.86 1.93 3.10
C ARG A 377 -36.95 1.72 1.59
N ARG A 378 -35.90 1.19 0.95
CA ARG A 378 -35.89 0.86 -0.48
C ARG A 378 -36.65 -0.43 -0.72
N ALA A 379 -37.33 -0.52 -1.84
CA ALA A 379 -37.96 -1.77 -2.30
C ALA A 379 -36.90 -2.90 -2.48
N PRO A 380 -37.25 -4.18 -2.35
CA PRO A 380 -36.30 -5.28 -2.55
C PRO A 380 -35.54 -5.21 -3.87
N ALA A 381 -36.20 -4.89 -4.99
CA ALA A 381 -35.57 -4.71 -6.29
C ALA A 381 -34.53 -3.56 -6.31
N GLN A 382 -34.83 -2.44 -5.62
CA GLN A 382 -33.89 -1.33 -5.52
C GLN A 382 -32.68 -1.65 -4.63
N ARG A 383 -32.87 -2.48 -3.58
CA ARG A 383 -31.76 -2.98 -2.74
C ARG A 383 -30.88 -3.97 -3.51
N ARG A 384 -31.50 -4.82 -4.32
CA ARG A 384 -30.82 -5.76 -5.20
C ARG A 384 -29.95 -5.03 -6.22
N ALA A 385 -30.48 -4.00 -6.85
CA ALA A 385 -29.86 -3.28 -7.96
C ALA A 385 -28.57 -2.51 -7.59
N ILE A 386 -28.38 -2.11 -6.32
CA ILE A 386 -27.18 -1.40 -5.87
C ILE A 386 -26.51 -2.21 -4.75
N GLN A 387 -25.32 -2.70 -5.03
CA GLN A 387 -24.48 -3.43 -4.07
C GLN A 387 -23.17 -2.71 -3.82
N ILE A 388 -22.52 -3.02 -2.68
CA ILE A 388 -21.25 -2.45 -2.30
C ILE A 388 -20.25 -3.53 -1.89
N VAL A 389 -19.02 -3.40 -2.35
CA VAL A 389 -17.86 -4.15 -1.86
C VAL A 389 -17.01 -3.19 -1.02
N PHE A 390 -16.75 -3.57 0.23
CA PHE A 390 -16.03 -2.75 1.19
C PHE A 390 -14.51 -2.91 1.07
N GLN A 391 -13.79 -1.94 1.56
CA GLN A 391 -12.34 -1.85 1.58
C GLN A 391 -11.68 -3.07 2.26
N ASN A 392 -12.21 -3.52 3.40
CA ASN A 392 -11.68 -4.67 4.14
C ASN A 392 -12.61 -5.89 3.96
N PRO A 393 -12.23 -6.87 3.12
CA PRO A 393 -13.05 -8.06 2.91
C PRO A 393 -13.17 -8.92 4.17
N ALA A 394 -12.14 -8.99 5.02
CA ALA A 394 -12.16 -9.78 6.25
C ALA A 394 -13.22 -9.28 7.25
N GLU A 395 -13.43 -7.96 7.35
CA GLU A 395 -14.49 -7.38 8.18
C GLU A 395 -15.88 -7.50 7.57
N SER A 396 -15.96 -7.65 6.25
CA SER A 396 -17.21 -7.72 5.52
C SER A 396 -17.79 -9.14 5.46
N LEU A 397 -16.97 -10.19 5.57
CA LEU A 397 -17.37 -11.59 5.56
C LEU A 397 -17.60 -12.11 6.99
N ASN A 398 -18.64 -12.90 7.20
CA ASN A 398 -18.89 -13.48 8.52
C ASN A 398 -17.88 -14.63 8.80
N PRO A 399 -16.98 -14.49 9.81
CA PRO A 399 -15.94 -15.49 10.07
C PRO A 399 -16.49 -16.84 10.54
N ARG A 400 -17.74 -16.89 10.98
CA ARG A 400 -18.43 -18.11 11.47
C ARG A 400 -19.23 -18.83 10.39
N ARG A 401 -19.21 -18.36 9.15
CA ARG A 401 -19.91 -18.97 8.01
C ARG A 401 -18.93 -19.42 6.95
N THR A 402 -19.23 -20.55 6.32
CA THR A 402 -18.48 -20.95 5.12
C THR A 402 -18.80 -20.04 3.95
N VAL A 403 -17.91 -19.98 2.97
CA VAL A 403 -18.09 -19.22 1.72
C VAL A 403 -19.42 -19.57 1.06
N GLY A 404 -19.73 -20.87 0.92
CA GLY A 404 -20.98 -21.32 0.33
C GLY A 404 -22.22 -20.85 1.09
N ALA A 405 -22.19 -20.89 2.43
CA ALA A 405 -23.30 -20.42 3.26
C ALA A 405 -23.52 -18.91 3.15
N GLU A 406 -22.42 -18.14 3.02
CA GLU A 406 -22.49 -16.69 2.86
C GLU A 406 -23.09 -16.30 1.51
N LEU A 407 -22.67 -16.93 0.41
CA LEU A 407 -23.22 -16.69 -0.94
C LEU A 407 -24.67 -17.16 -1.05
N ALA A 408 -24.97 -18.38 -0.59
CA ALA A 408 -26.32 -18.95 -0.63
C ALA A 408 -27.35 -18.09 0.13
N ARG A 409 -26.95 -17.42 1.20
CA ARG A 409 -27.81 -16.49 1.94
C ARG A 409 -28.29 -15.34 1.07
N VAL A 410 -27.38 -14.74 0.27
CA VAL A 410 -27.72 -13.61 -0.62
C VAL A 410 -28.61 -14.10 -1.77
N VAL A 411 -28.27 -15.24 -2.40
CA VAL A 411 -29.05 -15.85 -3.48
C VAL A 411 -30.48 -16.08 -3.04
N ARG A 412 -30.69 -16.70 -1.85
CA ARG A 412 -32.05 -16.95 -1.30
C ARG A 412 -32.77 -15.65 -0.94
N TYR A 413 -32.05 -14.66 -0.37
CA TYR A 413 -32.67 -13.42 0.08
C TYR A 413 -33.25 -12.61 -1.09
N PHE A 414 -32.59 -12.60 -2.24
CA PHE A 414 -33.00 -11.86 -3.43
C PHE A 414 -33.66 -12.75 -4.48
N ASP A 415 -33.79 -14.06 -4.22
CA ASP A 415 -34.34 -15.07 -5.14
C ASP A 415 -33.67 -15.05 -6.53
N THR A 416 -32.35 -14.98 -6.55
CA THR A 416 -31.56 -14.87 -7.79
C THR A 416 -31.16 -16.22 -8.39
N ALA A 417 -31.69 -17.33 -7.84
CA ALA A 417 -31.42 -18.66 -8.38
C ALA A 417 -32.18 -18.95 -9.70
N ALA A 418 -33.22 -18.15 -10.02
CA ALA A 418 -34.01 -18.25 -11.26
C ALA A 418 -34.47 -19.69 -11.58
N GLY A 419 -34.91 -20.44 -10.54
CA GLY A 419 -35.35 -21.84 -10.68
C GLY A 419 -34.25 -22.90 -10.65
N ALA A 420 -32.96 -22.50 -10.71
CA ALA A 420 -31.85 -23.42 -10.54
C ALA A 420 -31.61 -23.74 -9.05
N PRO A 421 -30.99 -24.90 -8.71
CA PRO A 421 -30.58 -25.17 -7.34
C PRO A 421 -29.61 -24.09 -6.82
N VAL A 422 -29.82 -23.59 -5.59
CA VAL A 422 -28.99 -22.57 -4.96
C VAL A 422 -27.50 -22.97 -4.96
N ALA A 423 -27.20 -24.26 -4.78
CA ALA A 423 -25.85 -24.79 -4.82
C ALA A 423 -25.18 -24.60 -6.19
N GLN A 424 -25.92 -24.77 -7.28
CA GLN A 424 -25.45 -24.52 -8.64
C GLN A 424 -25.12 -23.03 -8.82
N ARG A 425 -26.04 -22.11 -8.46
CA ARG A 425 -25.82 -20.66 -8.54
C ARG A 425 -24.63 -20.22 -7.72
N VAL A 426 -24.40 -20.81 -6.55
CA VAL A 426 -23.19 -20.55 -5.73
C VAL A 426 -21.92 -21.01 -6.45
N GLY A 427 -21.94 -22.18 -7.11
CA GLY A 427 -20.85 -22.65 -7.94
C GLY A 427 -20.53 -21.69 -9.08
N ASP A 428 -21.56 -21.24 -9.82
CA ASP A 428 -21.42 -20.31 -10.95
C ASP A 428 -20.88 -18.94 -10.50
N LEU A 429 -21.27 -18.47 -9.31
CA LEU A 429 -20.71 -17.25 -8.71
C LEU A 429 -19.22 -17.40 -8.38
N LEU A 430 -18.77 -18.55 -7.89
CA LEU A 430 -17.36 -18.80 -7.65
C LEU A 430 -16.56 -18.84 -8.97
N ASP A 431 -17.10 -19.50 -9.98
CA ASP A 431 -16.49 -19.54 -11.31
C ASP A 431 -16.38 -18.14 -11.92
N SER A 432 -17.43 -17.30 -11.80
CA SER A 432 -17.43 -15.93 -12.32
C SER A 432 -16.34 -15.04 -11.70
N VAL A 433 -15.93 -15.33 -10.45
CA VAL A 433 -14.81 -14.64 -9.78
C VAL A 433 -13.51 -15.45 -9.84
N ARG A 434 -13.42 -16.46 -10.71
CA ARG A 434 -12.24 -17.30 -10.93
C ARG A 434 -11.75 -17.98 -9.64
N LEU A 435 -12.67 -18.48 -8.82
CA LEU A 435 -12.38 -19.25 -7.61
C LEU A 435 -12.81 -20.71 -7.77
N PRO A 436 -11.99 -21.67 -7.28
CA PRO A 436 -12.37 -23.08 -7.29
C PRO A 436 -13.68 -23.34 -6.51
N ARG A 437 -14.60 -24.10 -7.08
CA ARG A 437 -15.88 -24.48 -6.43
C ARG A 437 -15.68 -25.16 -5.07
N GLY A 438 -14.57 -25.87 -4.86
CA GLY A 438 -14.23 -26.52 -3.58
C GLY A 438 -14.08 -25.55 -2.39
N LEU A 439 -13.92 -24.25 -2.63
CA LEU A 439 -13.86 -23.24 -1.57
C LEU A 439 -15.21 -23.03 -0.83
N VAL A 440 -16.32 -23.57 -1.32
CA VAL A 440 -17.65 -23.48 -0.66
C VAL A 440 -17.63 -23.93 0.80
N HIS A 441 -16.76 -24.86 1.15
CA HIS A 441 -16.66 -25.42 2.50
C HIS A 441 -15.66 -24.70 3.41
N ARG A 442 -14.87 -23.77 2.87
CA ARG A 442 -13.89 -23.02 3.66
C ARG A 442 -14.52 -21.82 4.37
N TYR A 443 -13.91 -21.47 5.50
CA TYR A 443 -14.22 -20.25 6.26
C TYR A 443 -13.33 -19.09 5.78
N PRO A 444 -13.77 -17.83 5.91
CA PRO A 444 -12.98 -16.66 5.49
C PRO A 444 -11.55 -16.66 6.01
N GLY A 445 -11.32 -17.02 7.28
CA GLY A 445 -9.98 -17.08 7.87
C GLY A 445 -9.03 -18.13 7.27
N GLN A 446 -9.53 -19.02 6.41
CA GLN A 446 -8.75 -20.04 5.69
C GLN A 446 -8.38 -19.61 4.27
N LEU A 447 -8.78 -18.39 3.87
CA LEU A 447 -8.56 -17.82 2.54
C LEU A 447 -7.44 -16.79 2.58
N SER A 448 -6.70 -16.67 1.48
CA SER A 448 -5.81 -15.53 1.25
C SER A 448 -6.60 -14.22 1.10
N GLY A 449 -5.95 -13.06 1.29
CA GLY A 449 -6.60 -11.75 1.14
C GLY A 449 -7.25 -11.56 -0.24
N GLY A 450 -6.58 -11.98 -1.31
CA GLY A 450 -7.13 -11.93 -2.67
C GLY A 450 -8.32 -12.89 -2.89
N GLU A 451 -8.34 -14.06 -2.26
CA GLU A 451 -9.50 -14.96 -2.29
C GLU A 451 -10.67 -14.37 -1.50
N GLN A 452 -10.42 -13.79 -0.31
CA GLN A 452 -11.45 -13.10 0.47
C GLN A 452 -12.08 -11.95 -0.33
N GLN A 453 -11.25 -11.16 -1.04
CA GLN A 453 -11.74 -10.08 -1.88
C GLN A 453 -12.62 -10.58 -3.02
N ARG A 454 -12.23 -11.66 -3.71
CA ARG A 454 -13.04 -12.27 -4.77
C ARG A 454 -14.33 -12.87 -4.22
N VAL A 455 -14.33 -13.45 -3.02
CA VAL A 455 -15.56 -13.89 -2.34
C VAL A 455 -16.47 -12.71 -1.99
N ALA A 456 -15.92 -11.57 -1.55
CA ALA A 456 -16.70 -10.36 -1.28
C ALA A 456 -17.34 -9.79 -2.57
N ILE A 457 -16.63 -9.83 -3.70
CA ILE A 457 -17.17 -9.50 -5.02
C ILE A 457 -18.28 -10.49 -5.41
N ALA A 458 -18.03 -11.81 -5.31
CA ALA A 458 -19.05 -12.84 -5.59
C ALA A 458 -20.32 -12.67 -4.74
N ARG A 459 -20.16 -12.27 -3.48
CA ARG A 459 -21.29 -11.97 -2.60
C ARG A 459 -22.12 -10.78 -3.11
N ALA A 460 -21.49 -9.74 -3.59
CA ALA A 460 -22.19 -8.59 -4.18
C ALA A 460 -22.89 -8.99 -5.49
N LEU A 461 -22.23 -9.79 -6.35
CA LEU A 461 -22.80 -10.33 -7.59
C LEU A 461 -23.94 -11.33 -7.35
N ALA A 462 -23.98 -11.99 -6.19
CA ALA A 462 -25.07 -12.90 -5.83
C ALA A 462 -26.45 -12.21 -5.77
N ALA A 463 -26.48 -10.87 -5.64
CA ALA A 463 -27.69 -10.07 -5.75
C ALA A 463 -28.07 -9.73 -7.20
N ASP A 464 -27.23 -10.01 -8.19
CA ASP A 464 -27.41 -9.62 -9.61
C ASP A 464 -27.66 -8.11 -9.74
N PRO A 465 -26.66 -7.26 -9.38
CA PRO A 465 -26.81 -5.81 -9.31
C PRO A 465 -26.66 -5.11 -10.66
N ASP A 466 -27.34 -3.95 -10.82
CA ASP A 466 -27.10 -3.00 -11.94
C ASP A 466 -25.86 -2.13 -11.67
N VAL A 467 -25.65 -1.76 -10.39
CA VAL A 467 -24.57 -0.86 -9.95
C VAL A 467 -23.79 -1.51 -8.82
N LEU A 468 -22.49 -1.59 -8.98
CA LEU A 468 -21.56 -2.05 -7.96
C LEU A 468 -20.69 -0.88 -7.48
N VAL A 469 -20.79 -0.54 -6.20
CA VAL A 469 -19.90 0.40 -5.53
C VAL A 469 -18.70 -0.37 -5.02
N CYS A 470 -17.51 0.00 -5.48
CA CYS A 470 -16.23 -0.59 -5.08
C CYS A 470 -15.49 0.43 -4.20
N ASP A 471 -15.49 0.23 -2.87
CA ASP A 471 -14.90 1.18 -1.92
C ASP A 471 -13.49 0.75 -1.53
N GLU A 472 -12.46 1.32 -2.22
CA GLU A 472 -11.02 1.08 -2.02
C GLU A 472 -10.63 -0.42 -2.00
N ILE A 473 -11.25 -1.22 -2.86
CA ILE A 473 -11.19 -2.68 -2.82
C ILE A 473 -9.82 -3.28 -3.20
N THR A 474 -8.88 -2.46 -3.65
CA THR A 474 -7.54 -2.89 -4.07
C THR A 474 -6.42 -2.34 -3.18
N SER A 475 -6.71 -1.43 -2.24
CA SER A 475 -5.69 -0.68 -1.48
C SER A 475 -4.84 -1.53 -0.52
N ALA A 476 -5.36 -2.69 -0.08
CA ALA A 476 -4.65 -3.59 0.85
C ALA A 476 -4.08 -4.85 0.17
N LEU A 477 -4.08 -4.87 -1.16
CA LEU A 477 -3.65 -6.02 -1.96
C LEU A 477 -2.25 -5.79 -2.56
N ASP A 478 -1.48 -6.85 -2.68
CA ASP A 478 -0.24 -6.77 -3.46
C ASP A 478 -0.55 -6.55 -4.95
N VAL A 479 0.42 -5.99 -5.69
CA VAL A 479 0.26 -5.52 -7.07
C VAL A 479 -0.24 -6.62 -8.01
N SER A 480 0.18 -7.87 -7.84
CA SER A 480 -0.24 -8.97 -8.70
C SER A 480 -1.69 -9.38 -8.46
N VAL A 481 -2.13 -9.38 -7.20
CA VAL A 481 -3.53 -9.63 -6.82
C VAL A 481 -4.40 -8.45 -7.25
N GLN A 482 -3.93 -7.21 -7.08
CA GLN A 482 -4.60 -6.00 -7.55
C GLN A 482 -4.88 -6.07 -9.06
N ALA A 483 -3.87 -6.38 -9.87
CA ALA A 483 -4.04 -6.54 -11.32
C ALA A 483 -5.10 -7.60 -11.66
N THR A 484 -5.05 -8.76 -11.00
CA THR A 484 -6.04 -9.84 -11.19
C THR A 484 -7.47 -9.39 -10.86
N ILE A 485 -7.66 -8.58 -9.80
CA ILE A 485 -8.97 -8.03 -9.44
C ILE A 485 -9.46 -7.00 -10.46
N LEU A 486 -8.57 -6.15 -10.98
CA LEU A 486 -8.93 -5.17 -12.02
C LEU A 486 -9.35 -5.84 -13.32
N GLU A 487 -8.61 -6.87 -13.77
CA GLU A 487 -8.96 -7.69 -14.93
C GLU A 487 -10.30 -8.42 -14.73
N LEU A 488 -10.54 -8.95 -13.53
CA LEU A 488 -11.81 -9.59 -13.19
C LEU A 488 -12.98 -8.60 -13.29
N LEU A 489 -12.85 -7.40 -12.71
CA LEU A 489 -13.91 -6.39 -12.76
C LEU A 489 -14.15 -5.90 -14.19
N ALA A 490 -13.09 -5.77 -15.00
CA ALA A 490 -13.22 -5.41 -16.40
C ALA A 490 -14.00 -6.49 -17.20
N ALA A 491 -13.71 -7.77 -16.96
CA ALA A 491 -14.44 -8.87 -17.57
C ALA A 491 -15.92 -8.91 -17.12
N LEU A 492 -16.18 -8.82 -15.81
CA LEU A 492 -17.54 -8.79 -15.26
C LEU A 492 -18.36 -7.60 -15.80
N ARG A 493 -17.73 -6.45 -16.02
CA ARG A 493 -18.38 -5.29 -16.63
C ARG A 493 -18.81 -5.57 -18.07
N GLN A 494 -17.95 -6.24 -18.84
CA GLN A 494 -18.25 -6.59 -20.23
C GLN A 494 -19.30 -7.70 -20.35
N ASP A 495 -19.17 -8.76 -19.53
CA ASP A 495 -20.01 -9.95 -19.62
C ASP A 495 -21.41 -9.72 -19.06
N LEU A 496 -21.52 -8.93 -17.96
CA LEU A 496 -22.77 -8.71 -17.23
C LEU A 496 -23.40 -7.32 -17.48
N GLY A 497 -22.73 -6.42 -18.24
CA GLY A 497 -23.19 -5.05 -18.40
C GLY A 497 -23.15 -4.23 -17.10
N LEU A 498 -22.30 -4.62 -16.13
CA LEU A 498 -22.24 -4.07 -14.78
C LEU A 498 -21.73 -2.62 -14.81
N THR A 499 -22.43 -1.72 -14.09
CA THR A 499 -21.98 -0.34 -13.91
C THR A 499 -21.18 -0.22 -12.61
N LEU A 500 -20.02 0.45 -12.67
CA LEU A 500 -19.12 0.57 -11.53
C LEU A 500 -19.01 2.02 -11.02
N LEU A 501 -19.21 2.21 -9.71
CA LEU A 501 -18.72 3.39 -9.00
C LEU A 501 -17.46 2.95 -8.24
N PHE A 502 -16.30 3.31 -8.77
CA PHE A 502 -15.01 2.85 -8.25
C PHE A 502 -14.34 3.93 -7.40
N ILE A 503 -14.24 3.72 -6.10
CA ILE A 503 -13.63 4.67 -5.16
C ILE A 503 -12.20 4.25 -4.93
N THR A 504 -11.26 5.15 -5.19
CA THR A 504 -9.82 4.93 -4.98
C THR A 504 -9.07 6.24 -4.82
N HIS A 505 -7.86 6.17 -4.30
CA HIS A 505 -6.88 7.26 -4.32
C HIS A 505 -5.72 6.98 -5.30
N ASP A 506 -5.69 5.80 -5.94
CA ASP A 506 -4.64 5.35 -6.85
C ASP A 506 -4.99 5.66 -8.31
N LEU A 507 -4.25 6.63 -8.92
CA LEU A 507 -4.43 7.03 -10.30
C LEU A 507 -3.96 5.97 -11.31
N GLY A 508 -3.04 5.09 -10.94
CA GLY A 508 -2.66 3.94 -11.76
C GLY A 508 -3.83 2.97 -11.93
N VAL A 509 -4.55 2.68 -10.84
CA VAL A 509 -5.78 1.88 -10.88
C VAL A 509 -6.85 2.57 -11.71
N VAL A 510 -7.02 3.89 -11.57
CA VAL A 510 -7.97 4.68 -12.37
C VAL A 510 -7.68 4.54 -13.85
N SER A 511 -6.41 4.67 -14.26
CA SER A 511 -6.02 4.55 -15.68
C SER A 511 -6.30 3.16 -16.26
N ALA A 512 -6.34 2.13 -15.41
CA ALA A 512 -6.54 0.74 -15.82
C ALA A 512 -8.01 0.35 -16.00
N ILE A 513 -8.97 0.97 -15.28
CA ILE A 513 -10.37 0.49 -15.25
C ILE A 513 -11.42 1.56 -15.58
N ALA A 514 -11.15 2.85 -15.29
CA ALA A 514 -12.16 3.89 -15.34
C ALA A 514 -12.32 4.53 -16.73
N ASP A 515 -13.57 4.76 -17.15
CA ASP A 515 -13.90 5.54 -18.34
C ASP A 515 -13.96 7.04 -18.02
N GLN A 516 -14.51 7.37 -16.85
CA GLN A 516 -14.68 8.73 -16.36
C GLN A 516 -14.16 8.84 -14.91
N VAL A 517 -13.69 10.04 -14.57
CA VAL A 517 -13.14 10.37 -13.26
C VAL A 517 -13.84 11.59 -12.69
N THR A 518 -14.16 11.53 -11.40
CA THR A 518 -14.63 12.67 -10.62
C THR A 518 -13.65 12.90 -9.49
N LEU A 519 -12.97 14.05 -9.47
CA LEU A 519 -12.07 14.43 -8.38
C LEU A 519 -12.86 15.12 -7.27
N ILE A 520 -12.63 14.66 -6.04
CA ILE A 520 -13.27 15.21 -4.83
C ILE A 520 -12.20 15.71 -3.87
N ASP A 521 -12.41 16.92 -3.36
CA ASP A 521 -11.63 17.49 -2.28
C ASP A 521 -12.55 18.22 -1.30
N HIS A 522 -12.29 18.03 0.02
CA HIS A 522 -13.09 18.62 1.09
C HIS A 522 -14.62 18.45 0.90
N GLY A 523 -15.05 17.27 0.49
CA GLY A 523 -16.46 16.93 0.30
C GLY A 523 -17.11 17.52 -0.96
N ARG A 524 -16.38 18.22 -1.83
CA ARG A 524 -16.90 18.86 -3.04
C ARG A 524 -16.31 18.25 -4.29
N VAL A 525 -17.12 18.13 -5.33
CA VAL A 525 -16.64 17.82 -6.69
C VAL A 525 -15.84 19.01 -7.20
N GLN A 526 -14.60 18.77 -7.58
CA GLN A 526 -13.69 19.80 -8.12
C GLN A 526 -13.70 19.80 -9.64
N VAL A 527 -13.62 18.61 -10.23
CA VAL A 527 -13.61 18.44 -11.68
C VAL A 527 -14.10 17.04 -12.04
N THR A 528 -14.79 16.92 -13.17
CA THR A 528 -15.26 15.67 -13.75
C THR A 528 -14.89 15.64 -15.22
N GLY A 529 -14.46 14.50 -15.73
CA GLY A 529 -14.11 14.33 -17.14
C GLY A 529 -13.77 12.89 -17.50
N SER A 530 -13.43 12.66 -18.76
CA SER A 530 -12.90 11.36 -19.17
C SER A 530 -11.55 11.10 -18.49
N THR A 531 -11.24 9.84 -18.26
CA THR A 531 -9.95 9.44 -17.68
C THR A 531 -8.78 10.02 -18.47
N ARG A 532 -8.88 10.00 -19.79
CA ARG A 532 -7.88 10.60 -20.70
C ARG A 532 -7.68 12.10 -20.43
N TYR A 533 -8.78 12.86 -20.43
CA TYR A 533 -8.70 14.30 -20.20
C TYR A 533 -8.04 14.63 -18.86
N LEU A 534 -8.45 13.94 -17.78
CA LEU A 534 -7.96 14.25 -16.44
C LEU A 534 -6.50 13.83 -16.20
N LEU A 535 -6.05 12.73 -16.82
CA LEU A 535 -4.68 12.26 -16.65
C LEU A 535 -3.67 12.91 -17.61
N ASP A 536 -4.07 13.23 -18.83
CA ASP A 536 -3.16 13.71 -19.88
C ASP A 536 -3.24 15.21 -20.14
N GLU A 537 -4.43 15.82 -20.04
CA GLU A 537 -4.71 17.15 -20.60
C GLU A 537 -5.15 18.19 -19.55
N SER A 538 -5.55 17.76 -18.35
CA SER A 538 -6.15 18.66 -17.36
C SER A 538 -5.15 19.61 -16.73
N ASP A 539 -5.48 20.91 -16.79
CA ASP A 539 -4.75 21.98 -16.09
C ASP A 539 -5.26 22.22 -14.67
N HIS A 540 -6.26 21.46 -14.23
CA HIS A 540 -6.83 21.64 -12.89
C HIS A 540 -5.78 21.40 -11.79
N PRO A 541 -5.60 22.34 -10.83
CA PRO A 541 -4.53 22.27 -9.84
C PRO A 541 -4.55 20.97 -9.01
N LEU A 542 -5.73 20.48 -8.64
CA LEU A 542 -5.87 19.23 -7.90
C LEU A 542 -5.46 18.02 -8.74
N ALA A 543 -5.86 17.96 -10.01
CA ALA A 543 -5.47 16.87 -10.92
C ALA A 543 -3.94 16.81 -11.06
N ARG A 544 -3.31 17.96 -11.33
CA ARG A 544 -1.84 18.07 -11.43
C ARG A 544 -1.14 17.66 -10.13
N ARG A 545 -1.65 18.09 -8.97
CA ARG A 545 -1.08 17.71 -7.66
C ARG A 545 -1.15 16.20 -7.42
N LEU A 546 -2.30 15.59 -7.70
CA LEU A 546 -2.49 14.14 -7.55
C LEU A 546 -1.61 13.36 -8.53
N LEU A 547 -1.51 13.79 -9.80
CA LEU A 547 -0.64 13.18 -10.81
C LEU A 547 0.84 13.32 -10.46
N ALA A 548 1.26 14.48 -9.95
CA ALA A 548 2.64 14.69 -9.52
C ALA A 548 3.03 13.77 -8.36
N ALA A 549 2.10 13.49 -7.46
CA ALA A 549 2.30 12.60 -6.32
C ALA A 549 2.09 11.11 -6.63
N ALA A 550 1.37 10.78 -7.72
CA ALA A 550 1.05 9.40 -8.06
C ALA A 550 2.30 8.57 -8.32
N PRO A 551 2.41 7.37 -7.74
CA PRO A 551 3.47 6.41 -8.07
C PRO A 551 3.50 6.11 -9.58
N SER A 552 4.69 6.13 -10.19
CA SER A 552 4.85 5.86 -11.62
C SER A 552 6.21 5.25 -11.93
N LEU A 553 6.19 4.02 -12.44
CA LEU A 553 7.40 3.34 -12.92
C LEU A 553 7.96 4.01 -14.18
N SER A 554 7.11 4.50 -15.06
CA SER A 554 7.52 5.22 -16.27
C SER A 554 8.32 6.47 -15.91
N ARG A 555 7.89 7.22 -14.89
CA ARG A 555 8.61 8.39 -14.36
C ARG A 555 9.92 8.00 -13.68
N ALA A 556 9.92 6.94 -12.86
CA ALA A 556 11.13 6.42 -12.22
C ALA A 556 12.18 6.01 -13.26
N LEU A 557 11.78 5.32 -14.33
CA LEU A 557 12.65 4.94 -15.45
C LEU A 557 13.21 6.15 -16.20
N ALA A 558 12.39 7.19 -16.43
CA ALA A 558 12.83 8.45 -17.07
C ALA A 558 13.83 9.23 -16.19
N ALA A 559 13.57 9.33 -14.89
CA ALA A 559 14.46 10.01 -13.94
C ALA A 559 15.83 9.33 -13.83
N THR A 560 15.90 8.01 -13.97
CA THR A 560 17.17 7.26 -13.99
C THR A 560 18.04 7.53 -15.23
N GLY A 561 17.57 8.30 -16.22
CA GLY A 561 18.31 8.74 -17.40
C GLY A 561 19.19 9.99 -17.17
N ARG A 562 18.97 10.76 -16.12
CA ARG A 562 19.80 11.93 -15.79
C ARG A 562 21.07 11.51 -15.04
N PRO A 563 22.28 12.00 -15.41
CA PRO A 563 23.47 11.80 -14.58
C PRO A 563 23.23 12.46 -13.22
N GLY A 564 23.46 11.71 -12.15
CA GLY A 564 23.40 12.24 -10.79
C GLY A 564 24.39 13.41 -10.61
N PRO A 565 24.14 14.31 -9.63
CA PRO A 565 25.12 15.34 -9.29
C PRO A 565 26.44 14.66 -8.90
N ARG A 566 27.55 15.14 -9.48
CA ARG A 566 28.93 14.70 -9.22
C ARG A 566 29.34 15.07 -7.80
#